data_b97a0500d01b979467e3f7d26eb88d41
#
_entry.id   b97a0500d01b979467e3f7d26eb88d41
#
_cell.length_a   1.000
_cell.length_b   1.000
_cell.length_c   1.000
_cell.angle_alpha   90.00
_cell.angle_beta   90.00
_cell.angle_gamma   90.00
#
_symmetry.space_group_name_H-M   'P 1'
#
loop_
_entity.id
_entity.type
_entity.pdbx_description
1 polymer ?
#
loop_
_entity_poly.entity_id
_entity_poly.type
_entity_poly.pdbx_seq_one_letter_code
_entity_poly.pdbx_strand_id
1 'polypeptide(L)'
;WFGCLSFDEELTKAVKAYQKSIGFKADGLCGPGTYRRIWTDRQATLIYRKDSIPGHKNTSIVYNNDYFDIEWEKVYLPFMFGGMRSTKGYKKVIEKRDIKNFVCHWDVCLNSKSTFRVLENRGLSVHFLIDNDGSIYQLLDMNHIAYHAGSSKWNGASIGVEIANAYYPKYQSWYVKHGFGERPVWDK
;
A
#
# COMPACT_ATOMS: atom_id res chain seq x y z
N TRP A 1 -7.12 18.98 9.31
CA TRP A 1 -5.87 18.84 10.09
C TRP A 1 -6.18 18.86 11.57
N PHE A 2 -6.61 17.74 12.18
CA PHE A 2 -6.93 17.66 13.61
C PHE A 2 -7.82 18.79 14.14
N GLY A 3 -8.58 19.46 13.27
CA GLY A 3 -9.43 20.62 13.60
C GLY A 3 -8.71 21.97 13.72
N CYS A 4 -7.38 22.00 13.56
CA CYS A 4 -6.58 23.24 13.65
C CYS A 4 -6.54 23.99 12.32
N LEU A 5 -6.57 25.32 12.39
CA LEU A 5 -6.57 26.22 11.23
C LEU A 5 -5.16 26.70 10.85
N SER A 6 -4.20 26.56 11.75
CA SER A 6 -2.81 26.99 11.60
C SER A 6 -1.84 25.94 12.15
N PHE A 7 -0.57 26.05 11.79
CA PHE A 7 0.50 25.26 12.40
C PHE A 7 0.98 25.96 13.67
N ASP A 8 0.37 25.62 14.79
CA ASP A 8 0.59 26.23 16.10
C ASP A 8 0.89 25.18 17.18
N GLU A 9 0.92 25.60 18.42
CA GLU A 9 1.15 24.68 19.55
C GLU A 9 0.03 23.65 19.72
N GLU A 10 -1.20 24.01 19.40
CA GLU A 10 -2.34 23.10 19.48
C GLU A 10 -2.21 21.97 18.46
N LEU A 11 -1.88 22.31 17.21
CA LEU A 11 -1.58 21.30 16.19
C LEU A 11 -0.39 20.44 16.58
N THR A 12 0.67 21.04 17.12
CA THR A 12 1.85 20.31 17.60
C THR A 12 1.48 19.31 18.71
N LYS A 13 0.63 19.69 19.66
CA LYS A 13 0.12 18.79 20.72
C LYS A 13 -0.71 17.65 20.12
N ALA A 14 -1.59 17.95 19.16
CA ALA A 14 -2.41 16.96 18.47
C ALA A 14 -1.53 15.94 17.70
N VAL A 15 -0.51 16.41 16.98
CA VAL A 15 0.45 15.55 16.28
C VAL A 15 1.20 14.65 17.27
N LYS A 16 1.68 15.17 18.40
CA LYS A 16 2.33 14.35 19.45
C LYS A 16 1.41 13.29 20.02
N ALA A 17 0.16 13.65 20.33
CA ALA A 17 -0.82 12.69 20.83
C ALA A 17 -1.09 11.57 19.84
N TYR A 18 -1.24 11.92 18.56
CA TYR A 18 -1.42 10.96 17.48
C TYR A 18 -0.19 10.05 17.32
N GLN A 19 1.02 10.62 17.26
CA GLN A 19 2.26 9.84 17.17
C GLN A 19 2.38 8.83 18.32
N LYS A 20 2.04 9.25 19.54
CA LYS A 20 2.02 8.35 20.70
C LYS A 20 1.02 7.21 20.53
N SER A 21 -0.18 7.49 20.00
CA SER A 21 -1.23 6.47 19.81
C SER A 21 -0.86 5.39 18.79
N ILE A 22 0.03 5.72 17.83
CA ILE A 22 0.50 4.78 16.81
C ILE A 22 1.90 4.21 17.09
N GLY A 23 2.44 4.42 18.31
CA GLY A 23 3.75 3.91 18.70
C GLY A 23 4.96 4.64 18.09
N PHE A 24 4.77 5.85 17.56
CA PHE A 24 5.87 6.66 17.03
C PHE A 24 6.48 7.54 18.13
N LYS A 25 7.72 8.01 17.89
CA LYS A 25 8.31 9.06 18.71
C LYS A 25 7.45 10.32 18.62
N ALA A 26 6.96 10.79 19.77
CA ALA A 26 6.05 11.92 19.89
C ALA A 26 6.84 13.27 19.86
N ASP A 27 7.45 13.59 18.73
CA ASP A 27 8.22 14.84 18.55
C ASP A 27 7.36 16.04 18.09
N GLY A 28 6.13 15.78 17.66
CA GLY A 28 5.21 16.80 17.15
C GLY A 28 5.51 17.27 15.74
N LEU A 29 6.45 16.62 15.04
CA LEU A 29 6.79 16.93 13.65
C LEU A 29 6.02 16.00 12.71
N CYS A 30 5.29 16.58 11.78
CA CYS A 30 4.59 15.81 10.75
C CYS A 30 5.55 15.43 9.60
N GLY A 31 6.55 14.62 9.92
CA GLY A 31 7.48 14.07 8.94
C GLY A 31 6.83 13.03 8.04
N PRO A 32 7.57 12.48 7.02
CA PRO A 32 7.01 11.55 6.03
C PRO A 32 6.32 10.33 6.63
N GLY A 33 6.84 9.76 7.72
CA GLY A 33 6.23 8.63 8.41
C GLY A 33 4.90 9.00 9.07
N THR A 34 4.87 10.11 9.83
CA THR A 34 3.65 10.62 10.47
C THR A 34 2.60 11.00 9.43
N TYR A 35 3.01 11.75 8.40
CA TYR A 35 2.11 12.14 7.31
C TYR A 35 1.50 10.94 6.59
N ARG A 36 2.32 9.95 6.25
CA ARG A 36 1.86 8.71 5.63
C ARG A 36 0.79 8.04 6.49
N ARG A 37 1.04 7.89 7.79
CA ARG A 37 0.12 7.24 8.69
C ARG A 37 -1.20 7.99 8.82
N ILE A 38 -1.14 9.32 9.00
CA ILE A 38 -2.34 10.19 9.03
C ILE A 38 -3.14 10.02 7.73
N TRP A 39 -2.45 10.06 6.59
CA TRP A 39 -3.10 9.89 5.30
C TRP A 39 -3.80 8.53 5.19
N THR A 40 -3.13 7.47 5.59
CA THR A 40 -3.67 6.11 5.52
C THR A 40 -4.86 5.94 6.46
N ASP A 41 -4.74 6.39 7.71
CA ASP A 41 -5.84 6.32 8.68
C ASP A 41 -7.06 7.14 8.20
N ARG A 42 -6.83 8.31 7.63
CA ARG A 42 -7.89 9.12 7.03
C ARG A 42 -8.56 8.41 5.86
N GLN A 43 -7.78 7.75 4.98
CA GLN A 43 -8.37 6.99 3.88
C GLN A 43 -9.18 5.79 4.41
N ALA A 44 -8.70 5.13 5.47
CA ALA A 44 -9.42 4.02 6.10
C ALA A 44 -10.72 4.45 6.80
N THR A 45 -10.80 5.69 7.30
CA THR A 45 -12.00 6.23 7.95
C THR A 45 -13.00 6.87 6.98
N LEU A 46 -12.59 7.18 5.75
CA LEU A 46 -13.56 7.54 4.72
C LEU A 46 -14.49 6.34 4.59
N ILE A 47 -15.77 6.56 4.89
CA ILE A 47 -16.81 5.54 4.75
C ILE A 47 -16.85 5.15 3.27
N TYR A 48 -16.06 4.14 2.93
CA TYR A 48 -16.25 3.48 1.67
C TYR A 48 -17.64 2.83 1.76
N ARG A 49 -18.55 3.22 0.89
CA ARG A 49 -19.70 2.37 0.63
C ARG A 49 -19.10 1.01 0.30
N LYS A 50 -19.27 0.09 1.22
CA LYS A 50 -19.00 -1.31 0.99
C LYS A 50 -20.03 -1.73 -0.04
N ASP A 51 -19.70 -1.57 -1.32
CA ASP A 51 -20.45 -2.21 -2.36
C ASP A 51 -20.18 -3.70 -2.15
N SER A 52 -21.06 -4.29 -1.33
CA SER A 52 -21.00 -5.70 -1.02
C SER A 52 -21.13 -6.44 -2.35
N ILE A 53 -20.11 -7.19 -2.70
CA ILE A 53 -20.24 -8.17 -3.76
C ILE A 53 -21.27 -9.17 -3.25
N PRO A 54 -22.42 -9.34 -3.96
CA PRO A 54 -23.45 -10.23 -3.48
C PRO A 54 -22.89 -11.63 -3.22
N GLY A 55 -23.05 -12.11 -1.99
CA GLY A 55 -22.59 -13.44 -1.57
C GLY A 55 -21.14 -13.54 -1.10
N HIS A 56 -20.35 -12.46 -1.15
CA HIS A 56 -18.97 -12.45 -0.68
C HIS A 56 -18.75 -11.50 0.50
N LYS A 57 -17.88 -11.89 1.42
CA LYS A 57 -17.41 -11.00 2.48
C LYS A 57 -16.49 -9.94 1.88
N ASN A 58 -16.40 -8.76 2.52
CA ASN A 58 -15.46 -7.69 2.10
C ASN A 58 -13.98 -8.01 2.36
N THR A 59 -13.65 -9.27 2.54
CA THR A 59 -12.35 -9.83 2.87
C THR A 59 -11.88 -10.82 1.81
N SER A 60 -12.35 -10.66 0.57
CA SER A 60 -12.03 -11.59 -0.52
C SER A 60 -10.97 -11.02 -1.44
N ILE A 61 -10.18 -11.88 -2.03
CA ILE A 61 -9.29 -11.61 -3.16
C ILE A 61 -9.80 -12.33 -4.41
N VAL A 62 -9.35 -11.90 -5.58
CA VAL A 62 -9.82 -12.44 -6.87
C VAL A 62 -8.69 -13.24 -7.55
N TYR A 63 -9.01 -14.45 -7.94
CA TYR A 63 -8.16 -15.29 -8.77
C TYR A 63 -8.97 -16.02 -9.83
N ASN A 64 -8.63 -15.85 -11.09
CA ASN A 64 -9.29 -16.44 -12.24
C ASN A 64 -10.82 -16.16 -12.26
N ASN A 65 -11.19 -14.93 -11.93
CA ASN A 65 -12.57 -14.43 -11.76
C ASN A 65 -13.35 -15.04 -10.59
N ASP A 66 -12.75 -15.92 -9.79
CA ASP A 66 -13.34 -16.45 -8.57
C ASP A 66 -12.89 -15.67 -7.34
N TYR A 67 -13.76 -15.61 -6.32
CA TYR A 67 -13.49 -14.93 -5.07
C TYR A 67 -13.08 -15.92 -4.00
N PHE A 68 -12.01 -15.58 -3.29
CA PHE A 68 -11.46 -16.36 -2.19
C PHE A 68 -11.44 -15.51 -0.93
N ASP A 69 -12.16 -15.94 0.09
CA ASP A 69 -12.17 -15.26 1.39
C ASP A 69 -10.82 -15.42 2.08
N ILE A 70 -10.35 -14.33 2.66
CA ILE A 70 -9.16 -14.28 3.51
C ILE A 70 -9.51 -13.65 4.85
N GLU A 71 -8.76 -14.01 5.90
CA GLU A 71 -8.95 -13.46 7.24
C GLU A 71 -8.30 -12.09 7.40
N TRP A 72 -8.75 -11.12 6.56
CA TRP A 72 -8.22 -9.75 6.62
C TRP A 72 -9.31 -8.73 6.28
N GLU A 73 -9.52 -7.76 7.19
CA GLU A 73 -10.68 -6.85 7.09
C GLU A 73 -10.51 -5.72 6.08
N LYS A 74 -9.26 -5.33 5.76
CA LYS A 74 -8.96 -4.17 4.93
C LYS A 74 -8.49 -4.58 3.54
N VAL A 75 -9.39 -5.20 2.76
CA VAL A 75 -9.11 -5.59 1.37
C VAL A 75 -9.93 -4.73 0.42
N TYR A 76 -9.28 -4.13 -0.55
CA TYR A 76 -9.87 -3.27 -1.57
C TYR A 76 -9.67 -3.87 -2.95
N LEU A 77 -10.76 -4.29 -3.58
CA LEU A 77 -10.74 -4.82 -4.93
C LEU A 77 -10.78 -3.69 -5.99
N PRO A 78 -10.36 -3.95 -7.24
CA PRO A 78 -10.21 -2.92 -8.28
C PRO A 78 -11.48 -2.15 -8.62
N PHE A 79 -12.64 -2.74 -8.38
CA PHE A 79 -13.96 -2.17 -8.69
C PHE A 79 -14.66 -1.59 -7.46
N MET A 80 -14.07 -1.72 -6.27
CA MET A 80 -14.62 -1.15 -5.04
C MET A 80 -14.32 0.35 -4.96
N PHE A 81 -15.17 1.08 -4.25
CA PHE A 81 -14.88 2.47 -3.92
C PHE A 81 -13.59 2.54 -3.10
N GLY A 82 -12.64 3.37 -3.56
CA GLY A 82 -11.29 3.45 -2.98
C GLY A 82 -10.31 2.40 -3.49
N GLY A 83 -10.78 1.39 -4.22
CA GLY A 83 -9.95 0.45 -4.94
C GLY A 83 -9.13 1.10 -6.05
N MET A 84 -8.08 0.44 -6.47
CA MET A 84 -7.19 0.86 -7.55
C MET A 84 -7.09 -0.26 -8.57
N ARG A 85 -7.13 0.08 -9.85
CA ARG A 85 -7.06 -0.91 -10.94
C ARG A 85 -5.95 -0.56 -11.91
N SER A 86 -5.03 -1.49 -12.14
CA SER A 86 -4.02 -1.33 -13.18
C SER A 86 -4.67 -1.29 -14.56
N THR A 87 -4.30 -0.28 -15.34
CA THR A 87 -4.78 -0.09 -16.71
C THR A 87 -3.75 -0.53 -17.74
N LYS A 88 -2.49 -0.67 -17.34
CA LYS A 88 -1.35 -1.07 -18.17
C LYS A 88 -0.31 -1.82 -17.35
N GLY A 89 0.77 -2.27 -17.99
CA GLY A 89 1.85 -2.99 -17.31
C GLY A 89 1.49 -4.45 -16.97
N TYR A 90 0.55 -5.04 -17.67
CA TYR A 90 0.18 -6.43 -17.47
C TYR A 90 -0.29 -7.10 -18.77
N LYS A 91 -0.28 -8.43 -18.77
CA LYS A 91 -0.88 -9.25 -19.81
C LYS A 91 -2.11 -9.97 -19.28
N LYS A 92 -3.23 -9.80 -19.96
CA LYS A 92 -4.45 -10.55 -19.66
C LYS A 92 -4.26 -12.03 -20.04
N VAL A 93 -4.64 -12.92 -19.13
CA VAL A 93 -4.59 -14.35 -19.33
C VAL A 93 -5.98 -14.92 -19.09
N ILE A 94 -6.46 -15.77 -19.99
CA ILE A 94 -7.77 -16.40 -19.94
C ILE A 94 -7.66 -17.77 -19.26
N GLU A 95 -6.65 -18.56 -19.68
CA GLU A 95 -6.40 -19.87 -19.10
C GLU A 95 -5.73 -19.73 -17.73
N LYS A 96 -6.00 -20.68 -16.83
CA LYS A 96 -5.40 -20.70 -15.50
C LYS A 96 -3.89 -20.86 -15.61
N ARG A 97 -3.12 -19.90 -15.09
CA ARG A 97 -1.66 -19.95 -15.09
C ARG A 97 -1.11 -20.72 -13.88
N ASP A 98 0.07 -21.27 -14.04
CA ASP A 98 0.80 -21.98 -12.97
C ASP A 98 1.64 -20.99 -12.15
N ILE A 99 1.11 -20.61 -11.01
CA ILE A 99 1.74 -19.65 -10.08
C ILE A 99 2.59 -20.44 -9.09
N LYS A 100 3.90 -20.18 -9.09
CA LYS A 100 4.89 -20.89 -8.25
C LYS A 100 5.56 -20.02 -7.20
N ASN A 101 5.51 -18.69 -7.41
CA ASN A 101 6.30 -17.77 -6.62
C ASN A 101 5.45 -16.61 -6.12
N PHE A 102 5.84 -16.08 -4.97
CA PHE A 102 5.38 -14.82 -4.42
C PHE A 102 6.58 -13.90 -4.32
N VAL A 103 6.52 -12.74 -4.98
CA VAL A 103 7.62 -11.79 -5.04
C VAL A 103 7.21 -10.53 -4.29
N CYS A 104 7.86 -10.29 -3.17
CA CYS A 104 7.71 -9.06 -2.40
C CYS A 104 8.69 -8.01 -2.89
N HIS A 105 8.18 -6.82 -3.17
CA HIS A 105 8.94 -5.63 -3.45
C HIS A 105 8.81 -4.63 -2.31
N TRP A 106 9.80 -3.82 -2.16
CA TRP A 106 9.77 -2.64 -1.31
C TRP A 106 9.60 -1.41 -2.21
N ASP A 107 8.48 -0.72 -2.08
CA ASP A 107 8.02 0.29 -3.02
C ASP A 107 8.72 1.65 -2.94
N VAL A 108 9.40 1.92 -1.82
CA VAL A 108 10.08 3.22 -1.54
C VAL A 108 9.16 4.43 -1.65
N CYS A 109 7.84 4.23 -1.59
CA CYS A 109 6.82 5.26 -1.71
C CYS A 109 6.18 5.60 -0.36
N LEU A 110 5.47 6.73 -0.29
CA LEU A 110 4.81 7.19 0.92
C LEU A 110 3.61 6.34 1.33
N ASN A 111 2.94 5.75 0.35
CA ASN A 111 1.75 4.91 0.53
C ASN A 111 1.41 4.19 -0.77
N SER A 112 0.49 3.23 -0.70
CA SER A 112 0.05 2.43 -1.85
C SER A 112 -0.49 3.27 -3.01
N LYS A 113 -1.17 4.39 -2.74
CA LYS A 113 -1.66 5.28 -3.80
C LYS A 113 -0.53 5.95 -4.58
N SER A 114 0.55 6.31 -3.90
CA SER A 114 1.75 6.85 -4.54
C SER A 114 2.44 5.79 -5.37
N THR A 115 2.58 4.58 -4.84
CA THR A 115 3.13 3.41 -5.56
C THR A 115 2.33 3.11 -6.82
N PHE A 116 1.01 3.05 -6.71
CA PHE A 116 0.13 2.83 -7.85
C PHE A 116 0.37 3.84 -8.97
N ARG A 117 0.47 5.14 -8.64
CA ARG A 117 0.75 6.19 -9.63
C ARG A 117 2.12 6.01 -10.30
N VAL A 118 3.14 5.64 -9.53
CA VAL A 118 4.48 5.38 -10.07
C VAL A 118 4.46 4.19 -11.02
N LEU A 119 3.82 3.10 -10.64
CA LEU A 119 3.69 1.91 -11.48
C LEU A 119 2.94 2.22 -12.77
N GLU A 120 1.78 2.88 -12.68
CA GLU A 120 1.00 3.30 -13.86
C GLU A 120 1.82 4.19 -14.79
N ASN A 121 2.56 5.18 -14.27
CA ASN A 121 3.40 6.06 -15.09
C ASN A 121 4.54 5.31 -15.80
N ARG A 122 5.08 4.27 -15.17
CA ARG A 122 6.16 3.45 -15.73
C ARG A 122 5.67 2.32 -16.63
N GLY A 123 4.36 2.12 -16.77
CA GLY A 123 3.79 0.98 -17.49
C GLY A 123 4.12 -0.36 -16.83
N LEU A 124 4.18 -0.38 -15.50
CA LEU A 124 4.39 -1.55 -14.66
C LEU A 124 3.15 -1.83 -13.83
N SER A 125 3.05 -3.02 -13.27
CA SER A 125 1.99 -3.38 -12.33
C SER A 125 2.47 -4.46 -11.35
N VAL A 126 1.75 -4.59 -10.25
CA VAL A 126 1.78 -5.74 -9.33
C VAL A 126 0.36 -6.23 -9.08
N HIS A 127 0.20 -7.38 -8.46
CA HIS A 127 -1.13 -7.88 -8.12
C HIS A 127 -1.68 -7.19 -6.88
N PHE A 128 -0.81 -6.93 -5.90
CA PHE A 128 -1.20 -6.33 -4.61
C PHE A 128 -0.27 -5.20 -4.20
N LEU A 129 -0.88 -4.21 -3.55
CA LEU A 129 -0.17 -3.24 -2.73
C LEU A 129 -0.59 -3.46 -1.27
N ILE A 130 0.38 -3.46 -0.37
CA ILE A 130 0.13 -3.49 1.07
C ILE A 130 0.54 -2.14 1.65
N ASP A 131 -0.43 -1.40 2.17
CA ASP A 131 -0.17 -0.10 2.79
C ASP A 131 0.36 -0.27 4.22
N ASN A 132 0.90 0.80 4.78
CA ASN A 132 1.53 0.81 6.11
C ASN A 132 0.53 0.68 7.28
N ASP A 133 -0.78 0.74 7.01
CA ASP A 133 -1.84 0.41 7.98
C ASP A 133 -2.38 -1.01 7.82
N GLY A 134 -1.75 -1.82 6.95
CA GLY A 134 -2.16 -3.17 6.62
C GLY A 134 -3.27 -3.26 5.58
N SER A 135 -3.72 -2.15 4.97
CA SER A 135 -4.68 -2.21 3.86
C SER A 135 -4.07 -2.93 2.67
N ILE A 136 -4.80 -3.89 2.12
CA ILE A 136 -4.42 -4.65 0.93
C ILE A 136 -5.24 -4.13 -0.24
N TYR A 137 -4.57 -3.65 -1.27
CA TYR A 137 -5.19 -3.25 -2.53
C TYR A 137 -4.85 -4.27 -3.60
N GLN A 138 -5.86 -5.00 -4.08
CA GLN A 138 -5.68 -5.84 -5.26
C GLN A 138 -5.85 -4.99 -6.52
N LEU A 139 -4.84 -4.95 -7.37
CA LEU A 139 -4.82 -4.15 -8.61
C LEU A 139 -5.27 -4.93 -9.83
N LEU A 140 -5.03 -6.24 -9.82
CA LEU A 140 -5.27 -7.18 -10.91
C LEU A 140 -5.79 -8.50 -10.35
N ASP A 141 -6.61 -9.20 -11.14
CA ASP A 141 -6.83 -10.63 -10.92
C ASP A 141 -5.49 -11.38 -10.91
N MET A 142 -5.27 -12.23 -9.91
CA MET A 142 -4.02 -12.98 -9.76
C MET A 142 -3.71 -13.89 -10.96
N ASN A 143 -4.71 -14.22 -11.79
CA ASN A 143 -4.50 -14.99 -13.01
C ASN A 143 -3.83 -14.19 -14.13
N HIS A 144 -3.87 -12.86 -14.09
CA HIS A 144 -3.16 -12.02 -15.05
C HIS A 144 -1.66 -11.97 -14.76
N ILE A 145 -0.84 -11.64 -15.74
CA ILE A 145 0.61 -11.53 -15.60
C ILE A 145 0.96 -10.06 -15.37
N ALA A 146 1.31 -9.70 -14.14
CA ALA A 146 1.81 -8.37 -13.80
C ALA A 146 3.28 -8.21 -14.23
N TYR A 147 3.68 -7.01 -14.65
CA TYR A 147 5.06 -6.70 -15.06
C TYR A 147 5.80 -6.02 -13.90
N HIS A 148 6.48 -6.83 -13.06
CA HIS A 148 7.13 -6.36 -11.84
C HIS A 148 8.55 -6.89 -11.61
N ALA A 149 8.91 -8.04 -12.21
CA ALA A 149 10.16 -8.75 -11.88
C ALA A 149 11.23 -8.66 -12.97
N GLY A 150 11.04 -7.77 -13.97
CA GLY A 150 12.01 -7.53 -15.05
C GLY A 150 12.26 -8.73 -16.00
N SER A 151 11.52 -9.81 -15.84
CA SER A 151 11.67 -11.05 -16.63
C SER A 151 10.30 -11.65 -16.90
N SER A 152 10.06 -12.03 -18.15
CA SER A 152 8.82 -12.72 -18.56
C SER A 152 8.63 -14.06 -17.85
N LYS A 153 9.73 -14.77 -17.59
CA LYS A 153 9.72 -16.03 -16.83
C LYS A 153 9.21 -15.80 -15.39
N TRP A 154 9.79 -14.82 -14.69
CA TRP A 154 9.38 -14.50 -13.31
C TRP A 154 7.98 -13.91 -13.27
N ASN A 155 7.68 -12.94 -14.13
CA ASN A 155 6.34 -12.34 -14.20
C ASN A 155 5.26 -13.41 -14.46
N GLY A 156 5.54 -14.37 -15.35
CA GLY A 156 4.60 -15.43 -15.70
C GLY A 156 4.34 -16.44 -14.58
N ALA A 157 5.28 -16.64 -13.68
CA ALA A 157 5.21 -17.66 -12.62
C ALA A 157 4.98 -17.09 -11.22
N SER A 158 4.74 -15.78 -11.06
CA SER A 158 4.66 -15.17 -9.73
C SER A 158 3.46 -14.25 -9.52
N ILE A 159 3.15 -14.06 -8.24
CA ILE A 159 2.35 -12.94 -7.73
C ILE A 159 3.32 -11.87 -7.27
N GLY A 160 3.18 -10.65 -7.77
CA GLY A 160 3.96 -9.49 -7.32
C GLY A 160 3.20 -8.68 -6.28
N VAL A 161 3.90 -8.27 -5.24
CA VAL A 161 3.38 -7.45 -4.15
C VAL A 161 4.36 -6.34 -3.85
N GLU A 162 3.88 -5.11 -3.74
CA GLU A 162 4.64 -3.96 -3.23
C GLU A 162 4.20 -3.65 -1.80
N ILE A 163 5.17 -3.50 -0.91
CA ILE A 163 4.92 -3.15 0.49
C ILE A 163 5.31 -1.69 0.71
N ALA A 164 4.35 -0.89 1.16
CA ALA A 164 4.54 0.54 1.35
C ALA A 164 5.58 0.84 2.44
N ASN A 165 6.73 1.38 2.01
CA ASN A 165 7.77 1.85 2.90
C ASN A 165 8.64 2.91 2.23
N ALA A 166 8.45 4.18 2.59
CA ALA A 166 9.24 5.30 2.06
C ALA A 166 10.72 5.24 2.44
N TYR A 167 11.09 4.35 3.33
CA TYR A 167 12.43 4.26 3.87
C TYR A 167 13.42 3.64 2.88
N TYR A 168 14.54 4.32 2.69
CA TYR A 168 15.64 3.84 1.87
C TYR A 168 16.97 3.96 2.62
N PRO A 169 17.71 2.84 2.88
CA PRO A 169 18.88 2.82 3.76
C PRO A 169 19.94 3.87 3.44
N LYS A 170 20.19 4.16 2.15
CA LYS A 170 21.18 5.16 1.74
C LYS A 170 20.86 6.59 2.21
N TYR A 171 19.63 6.86 2.60
CA TYR A 171 19.19 8.16 3.11
C TYR A 171 19.10 8.21 4.63
N GLN A 172 19.57 7.18 5.36
CA GLN A 172 19.51 7.11 6.82
C GLN A 172 20.10 8.37 7.48
N SER A 173 21.31 8.76 7.09
CA SER A 173 21.95 9.97 7.61
C SER A 173 21.17 11.23 7.30
N TRP A 174 20.54 11.30 6.15
CA TRP A 174 19.68 12.41 5.76
C TRP A 174 18.44 12.47 6.65
N TYR A 175 17.77 11.31 6.89
CA TYR A 175 16.60 11.23 7.77
C TYR A 175 16.93 11.66 9.20
N VAL A 176 18.04 11.17 9.77
CA VAL A 176 18.49 11.54 11.11
C VAL A 176 18.79 13.04 11.19
N LYS A 177 19.57 13.58 10.23
CA LYS A 177 19.92 15.00 10.17
C LYS A 177 18.70 15.93 10.12
N HIS A 178 17.61 15.50 9.47
CA HIS A 178 16.39 16.29 9.31
C HIS A 178 15.31 15.94 10.33
N GLY A 179 15.66 15.27 11.42
CA GLY A 179 14.75 15.00 12.53
C GLY A 179 13.74 13.88 12.33
N PHE A 180 13.90 13.07 11.28
CA PHE A 180 13.01 11.92 11.03
C PHE A 180 13.39 10.66 11.83
N GLY A 181 14.47 10.73 12.59
CA GLY A 181 14.98 9.63 13.42
C GLY A 181 15.59 8.48 12.62
N GLU A 182 16.16 7.55 13.36
CA GLU A 182 16.60 6.28 12.78
C GLU A 182 15.41 5.41 12.40
N ARG A 183 15.50 4.75 11.28
CA ARG A 183 14.49 3.81 10.80
C ARG A 183 15.01 2.39 10.95
N PRO A 184 14.14 1.42 11.28
CA PRO A 184 14.57 0.04 11.29
C PRO A 184 15.11 -0.33 9.90
N VAL A 185 16.35 -0.76 9.88
CA VAL A 185 16.98 -1.36 8.70
C VAL A 185 16.74 -2.86 8.84
N TRP A 186 16.17 -3.47 7.81
CA TRP A 186 16.12 -4.92 7.76
C TRP A 186 17.55 -5.41 7.49
N ASP A 187 18.16 -6.02 8.47
CA ASP A 187 19.40 -6.76 8.26
C ASP A 187 19.14 -7.89 7.26
N LYS A 188 20.03 -8.00 6.30
CA LYS A 188 19.95 -9.02 5.24
C LYS A 188 20.19 -10.42 5.79
#